data_ec86f5549b9c4167f3f48b43f86a6ac5
#
_entry.id   ec86f5549b9c4167f3f48b43f86a6ac5
#
_cell.length_a   1.000
_cell.length_b   1.000
_cell.length_c   1.000
_cell.angle_alpha   90.00
_cell.angle_beta   90.00
_cell.angle_gamma   90.00
#
_symmetry.space_group_name_H-M   'P 1'
#
loop_
_entity.id
_entity.type
_entity.pdbx_description
1 polymer ?
#
loop_
_entity_poly.entity_id
_entity_poly.type
_entity_poly.pdbx_seq_one_letter_code
_entity_poly.pdbx_strand_id
1 'polypeptide(L)'
;TNRGKMPLTLGENYKIGFASKKPYKPNKEKFWKNDDHQKLIEFPITVVPFFNLPFLGSSLFKFGKPLYNFSKKFIDNFYDIVLFELHAIEMVDYKEVNDNRLSVKPGFNLPIEKKIDLYHHFIKSFKNYNFKTLKEIAFTIQ
;
A
#
# COMPACT_ATOMS: atom_id res chain seq x y z
N THR A 1 -31.41 11.84 -10.65
CA THR A 1 -30.01 12.06 -10.23
C THR A 1 -29.15 10.98 -10.84
N ASN A 2 -28.54 11.28 -12.00
CA ASN A 2 -27.59 10.42 -12.67
C ASN A 2 -26.30 10.38 -11.85
N ARG A 3 -26.10 9.33 -11.06
CA ARG A 3 -24.78 8.96 -10.57
C ARG A 3 -24.01 8.45 -11.78
N GLY A 4 -23.10 9.29 -12.29
CA GLY A 4 -22.22 8.91 -13.39
C GLY A 4 -21.50 7.62 -13.06
N LYS A 5 -21.82 6.56 -13.79
CA LYS A 5 -20.98 5.37 -13.86
C LYS A 5 -19.66 5.85 -14.44
N MET A 6 -18.59 5.91 -13.62
CA MET A 6 -17.25 5.95 -14.17
C MET A 6 -17.09 4.72 -15.06
N PRO A 7 -16.86 4.86 -16.34
CA PRO A 7 -16.51 3.70 -17.16
C PRO A 7 -15.12 3.25 -16.70
N LEU A 8 -15.07 2.17 -15.94
CA LEU A 8 -13.87 1.37 -15.80
C LEU A 8 -13.58 0.75 -17.18
N THR A 9 -13.05 1.55 -18.08
CA THR A 9 -12.53 1.04 -19.34
C THR A 9 -11.23 0.32 -19.01
N LEU A 10 -11.27 -1.01 -19.08
CA LEU A 10 -10.09 -1.89 -18.94
C LEU A 10 -8.89 -1.43 -19.81
N GLY A 11 -9.13 -0.62 -20.84
CA GLY A 11 -8.12 -0.12 -21.75
C GLY A 11 -7.15 0.92 -21.19
N GLU A 12 -7.47 1.61 -20.07
CA GLU A 12 -6.57 2.59 -19.47
C GLU A 12 -5.82 2.07 -18.25
N ASN A 13 -6.30 0.98 -17.63
CA ASN A 13 -5.72 0.43 -16.42
C ASN A 13 -4.31 -0.15 -16.60
N TYR A 14 -3.91 -0.58 -17.79
CA TYR A 14 -2.55 -1.06 -18.05
C TYR A 14 -1.50 0.05 -17.90
N LYS A 15 -1.89 1.31 -18.09
CA LYS A 15 -0.98 2.46 -17.97
C LYS A 15 -0.57 2.75 -16.52
N ILE A 16 -1.37 2.29 -15.54
CA ILE A 16 -1.04 2.37 -14.11
C ILE A 16 0.27 1.63 -13.82
N GLY A 17 0.51 0.51 -14.51
CA GLY A 17 1.77 -0.25 -14.37
C GLY A 17 3.03 0.51 -14.78
N PHE A 18 2.89 1.62 -15.53
CA PHE A 18 3.99 2.50 -15.94
C PHE A 18 4.17 3.72 -15.03
N ALA A 19 3.29 3.93 -14.05
CA ALA A 19 3.45 4.99 -13.07
C ALA A 19 4.72 4.78 -12.24
N SER A 20 5.29 5.90 -11.77
CA SER A 20 6.44 5.85 -10.88
C SER A 20 6.09 5.02 -9.62
N LYS A 21 7.04 4.23 -9.16
CA LYS A 21 6.97 3.51 -7.88
C LYS A 21 7.57 4.32 -6.72
N LYS A 22 8.08 5.51 -7.01
CA LYS A 22 8.57 6.50 -6.04
C LYS A 22 7.65 7.71 -6.07
N PRO A 23 7.59 8.52 -5.01
CA PRO A 23 6.82 9.75 -5.02
C PRO A 23 7.13 10.61 -6.26
N TYR A 24 6.10 11.15 -6.90
CA TYR A 24 6.23 11.92 -8.13
C TYR A 24 5.10 12.95 -8.26
N LYS A 25 5.25 13.88 -9.19
CA LYS A 25 4.24 14.91 -9.51
C LYS A 25 3.47 14.46 -10.74
N PRO A 26 2.21 13.98 -10.63
CA PRO A 26 1.49 13.40 -11.75
C PRO A 26 1.09 14.48 -12.77
N ASN A 27 1.31 14.19 -14.05
CA ASN A 27 0.83 15.04 -15.14
C ASN A 27 -0.71 14.97 -15.23
N LYS A 28 -1.36 16.09 -15.52
CA LYS A 28 -2.83 16.21 -15.54
C LYS A 28 -3.53 15.31 -16.55
N GLU A 29 -2.90 15.11 -17.71
CA GLU A 29 -3.49 14.29 -18.79
C GLU A 29 -2.99 12.85 -18.76
N LYS A 30 -1.72 12.65 -18.37
CA LYS A 30 -1.03 11.36 -18.33
C LYS A 30 -0.50 11.13 -16.93
N PHE A 31 -1.40 10.85 -15.99
CA PHE A 31 -1.11 10.77 -14.55
C PHE A 31 0.07 9.82 -14.19
N TRP A 32 0.41 8.86 -15.06
CA TRP A 32 1.57 7.96 -14.89
C TRP A 32 2.91 8.61 -15.24
N LYS A 33 2.92 9.83 -15.82
CA LYS A 33 4.14 10.59 -16.14
C LYS A 33 4.41 11.62 -15.06
N ASN A 34 5.70 11.85 -14.78
CA ASN A 34 6.12 12.97 -13.94
C ASN A 34 5.99 14.30 -14.69
N ASP A 35 5.58 15.34 -13.96
CA ASP A 35 5.50 16.71 -14.43
C ASP A 35 5.89 17.66 -13.29
N ASP A 36 7.11 18.17 -13.32
CA ASP A 36 7.70 18.98 -12.24
C ASP A 36 6.96 20.31 -12.01
N HIS A 37 6.14 20.75 -12.97
CA HIS A 37 5.31 21.95 -12.83
C HIS A 37 4.06 21.72 -11.96
N GLN A 38 3.73 20.49 -11.63
CA GLN A 38 2.59 20.19 -10.79
C GLN A 38 2.91 20.42 -9.30
N LYS A 39 1.89 20.83 -8.55
CA LYS A 39 1.98 21.02 -7.09
C LYS A 39 1.57 19.78 -6.30
N LEU A 40 0.76 18.91 -6.91
CA LEU A 40 0.32 17.66 -6.30
C LEU A 40 1.47 16.67 -6.32
N ILE A 41 1.67 15.97 -5.22
CA ILE A 41 2.62 14.85 -5.12
C ILE A 41 1.80 13.59 -4.89
N GLU A 42 2.01 12.60 -5.73
CA GLU A 42 1.48 11.25 -5.59
C GLU A 42 2.49 10.41 -4.79
N PHE A 43 1.97 9.74 -3.76
CA PHE A 43 2.73 8.76 -2.97
C PHE A 43 2.22 7.37 -3.29
N PRO A 44 2.82 6.65 -4.23
CA PRO A 44 2.38 5.31 -4.59
C PRO A 44 2.57 4.34 -3.43
N ILE A 45 1.63 3.42 -3.27
CA ILE A 45 1.82 2.29 -2.35
C ILE A 45 3.06 1.52 -2.78
N THR A 46 3.91 1.19 -1.82
CA THR A 46 5.12 0.40 -2.10
C THR A 46 4.74 -0.97 -2.65
N VAL A 47 5.38 -1.37 -3.73
CA VAL A 47 5.23 -2.70 -4.33
C VAL A 47 6.54 -3.46 -4.27
N VAL A 48 6.47 -4.78 -4.13
CA VAL A 48 7.67 -5.61 -4.20
C VAL A 48 8.26 -5.52 -5.60
N PRO A 49 9.53 -5.07 -5.76
CA PRO A 49 10.17 -4.96 -7.07
C PRO A 49 10.08 -6.27 -7.85
N PHE A 50 10.01 -6.18 -9.18
CA PHE A 50 9.87 -7.28 -10.15
C PHE A 50 8.52 -8.00 -10.09
N PHE A 51 7.93 -8.21 -8.92
CA PHE A 51 6.68 -8.94 -8.75
C PHE A 51 5.44 -8.05 -8.81
N ASN A 52 5.60 -6.74 -8.63
CA ASN A 52 4.52 -5.76 -8.53
C ASN A 52 3.44 -6.11 -7.48
N LEU A 53 3.80 -6.87 -6.46
CA LEU A 53 2.90 -7.22 -5.37
C LEU A 53 2.82 -6.04 -4.39
N PRO A 54 1.62 -5.52 -4.10
CA PRO A 54 1.46 -4.44 -3.12
C PRO A 54 1.94 -4.87 -1.73
N PHE A 55 2.72 -4.00 -1.11
CA PHE A 55 3.23 -4.20 0.25
C PHE A 55 2.25 -3.60 1.26
N LEU A 56 1.21 -4.35 1.58
CA LEU A 56 0.04 -3.94 2.38
C LEU A 56 -0.15 -4.87 3.58
N GLY A 57 -0.93 -4.41 4.57
CA GLY A 57 -1.37 -5.25 5.69
C GLY A 57 -2.10 -6.50 5.24
N SER A 58 -3.00 -6.38 4.27
CA SER A 58 -3.71 -7.54 3.69
C SER A 58 -2.79 -8.60 3.09
N SER A 59 -1.68 -8.19 2.47
CA SER A 59 -0.66 -9.12 1.96
C SER A 59 0.07 -9.83 3.08
N LEU A 60 0.39 -9.12 4.17
CA LEU A 60 1.01 -9.69 5.37
C LEU A 60 0.11 -10.76 6.00
N PHE A 61 -1.20 -10.49 6.12
CA PHE A 61 -2.15 -11.46 6.67
C PHE A 61 -2.37 -12.67 5.80
N LYS A 62 -2.41 -12.48 4.48
CA LYS A 62 -2.64 -13.56 3.53
C LYS A 62 -1.44 -14.51 3.43
N PHE A 63 -0.24 -13.99 3.43
CA PHE A 63 0.98 -14.74 3.12
C PHE A 63 1.91 -14.95 4.33
N GLY A 64 1.67 -14.22 5.43
CA GLY A 64 2.43 -14.36 6.67
C GLY A 64 3.88 -13.88 6.61
N LYS A 65 4.61 -14.14 7.70
CA LYS A 65 6.00 -13.68 7.90
C LYS A 65 7.01 -14.14 6.84
N PRO A 66 6.95 -15.36 6.26
CA PRO A 66 7.96 -15.80 5.28
C PRO A 66 7.97 -14.94 4.02
N LEU A 67 6.81 -14.75 3.38
CA LEU A 67 6.73 -13.91 2.17
C LEU A 67 6.99 -12.44 2.49
N TYR A 68 6.55 -11.98 3.66
CA TYR A 68 6.85 -10.64 4.13
C TYR A 68 8.36 -10.39 4.23
N ASN A 69 9.11 -11.27 4.89
CA ASN A 69 10.55 -11.14 5.07
C ASN A 69 11.30 -11.19 3.73
N PHE A 70 10.85 -12.06 2.83
CA PHE A 70 11.36 -12.11 1.46
C PHE A 70 11.14 -10.77 0.73
N SER A 71 9.90 -10.27 0.75
CA SER A 71 9.54 -8.99 0.13
C SER A 71 10.33 -7.83 0.69
N LYS A 72 10.53 -7.80 2.02
CA LYS A 72 11.26 -6.74 2.71
C LYS A 72 12.71 -6.62 2.23
N LYS A 73 13.39 -7.73 1.94
CA LYS A 73 14.76 -7.70 1.40
C LYS A 73 14.85 -6.94 0.08
N PHE A 74 13.86 -7.10 -0.79
CA PHE A 74 13.81 -6.33 -2.04
C PHE A 74 13.49 -4.87 -1.78
N ILE A 75 12.53 -4.60 -0.89
CA ILE A 75 12.12 -3.24 -0.56
C ILE A 75 13.28 -2.45 0.00
N ASP A 76 14.04 -3.01 0.94
CA ASP A 76 15.21 -2.37 1.58
C ASP A 76 16.31 -1.99 0.58
N ASN A 77 16.42 -2.72 -0.53
CA ASN A 77 17.44 -2.45 -1.55
C ASN A 77 16.98 -1.49 -2.65
N PHE A 78 15.67 -1.28 -2.82
CA PHE A 78 15.13 -0.54 -3.95
C PHE A 78 14.43 0.76 -3.60
N TYR A 79 14.05 0.97 -2.33
CA TYR A 79 13.26 2.12 -1.92
C TYR A 79 13.88 2.85 -0.73
N ASP A 80 14.04 4.17 -0.90
CA ASP A 80 14.40 5.09 0.19
C ASP A 80 13.17 5.51 1.01
N ILE A 81 11.99 5.45 0.39
CA ILE A 81 10.70 5.78 1.00
C ILE A 81 9.78 4.58 0.86
N VAL A 82 9.27 4.10 1.98
CA VAL A 82 8.34 2.97 2.03
C VAL A 82 6.98 3.45 2.53
N LEU A 83 5.95 3.33 1.70
CA LEU A 83 4.56 3.57 2.07
C LEU A 83 3.87 2.23 2.28
N PHE A 84 3.42 2.00 3.51
CA PHE A 84 2.65 0.82 3.89
C PHE A 84 1.24 1.23 4.26
N GLU A 85 0.26 0.58 3.68
CA GLU A 85 -1.16 0.87 3.92
C GLU A 85 -1.80 -0.19 4.81
N LEU A 86 -2.59 0.29 5.77
CA LEU A 86 -3.39 -0.51 6.68
C LEU A 86 -4.87 -0.11 6.55
N HIS A 87 -5.75 -1.08 6.45
CA HIS A 87 -7.18 -0.85 6.49
C HIS A 87 -7.72 -1.11 7.90
N ALA A 88 -8.64 -0.29 8.38
CA ALA A 88 -9.23 -0.46 9.70
C ALA A 88 -9.81 -1.87 9.94
N ILE A 89 -10.39 -2.48 8.88
CA ILE A 89 -10.93 -3.84 8.92
C ILE A 89 -9.87 -4.90 9.27
N GLU A 90 -8.61 -4.63 9.02
CA GLU A 90 -7.51 -5.55 9.32
C GLU A 90 -7.23 -5.65 10.83
N MET A 91 -7.70 -4.67 11.62
CA MET A 91 -7.55 -4.66 13.08
C MET A 91 -8.82 -5.09 13.82
N VAL A 92 -9.87 -5.47 13.11
CA VAL A 92 -11.15 -5.90 13.71
C VAL A 92 -11.07 -7.39 14.06
N ASP A 93 -11.54 -7.77 15.25
CA ASP A 93 -11.75 -9.19 15.58
C ASP A 93 -13.02 -9.68 14.89
N TYR A 94 -12.90 -10.77 14.13
CA TYR A 94 -14.04 -11.37 13.43
C TYR A 94 -15.14 -11.86 14.39
N LYS A 95 -14.80 -12.11 15.67
CA LYS A 95 -15.77 -12.51 16.70
C LYS A 95 -16.68 -11.35 17.14
N GLU A 96 -16.21 -10.11 16.97
CA GLU A 96 -16.96 -8.91 17.34
C GLU A 96 -17.86 -8.40 16.22
N VAL A 97 -17.54 -8.78 14.97
CA VAL A 97 -18.26 -8.32 13.79
C VAL A 97 -18.91 -9.49 13.07
N ASN A 98 -20.21 -9.64 13.28
CA ASN A 98 -21.01 -10.69 12.63
C ASN A 98 -21.52 -10.21 11.26
N ASP A 99 -20.60 -10.05 10.28
CA ASP A 99 -20.96 -9.67 8.89
C ASP A 99 -20.23 -10.57 7.89
N ASN A 100 -20.98 -11.52 7.32
CA ASN A 100 -20.45 -12.47 6.34
C ASN A 100 -19.85 -11.83 5.08
N ARG A 101 -20.23 -10.59 4.75
CA ARG A 101 -19.66 -9.85 3.60
C ARG A 101 -18.18 -9.54 3.81
N LEU A 102 -17.73 -9.49 5.06
CA LEU A 102 -16.34 -9.20 5.41
C LEU A 102 -15.44 -10.44 5.35
N SER A 103 -16.01 -11.64 5.33
CA SER A 103 -15.26 -12.91 5.29
C SER A 103 -14.34 -13.05 4.08
N VAL A 104 -14.64 -12.33 2.99
CA VAL A 104 -13.82 -12.30 1.76
C VAL A 104 -12.58 -11.40 1.89
N LYS A 105 -12.49 -10.58 2.94
CA LYS A 105 -11.35 -9.69 3.15
C LYS A 105 -10.14 -10.46 3.70
N PRO A 106 -8.95 -10.29 3.11
CA PRO A 106 -7.74 -10.95 3.61
C PRO A 106 -7.51 -10.65 5.09
N GLY A 107 -7.25 -11.70 5.87
CA GLY A 107 -6.98 -11.58 7.29
C GLY A 107 -8.19 -11.36 8.19
N PHE A 108 -9.41 -11.19 7.65
CA PHE A 108 -10.60 -11.00 8.50
C PHE A 108 -10.78 -12.16 9.49
N ASN A 109 -10.63 -13.39 9.05
CA ASN A 109 -10.81 -14.61 9.87
C ASN A 109 -9.61 -14.94 10.77
N LEU A 110 -8.56 -14.13 10.78
CA LEU A 110 -7.46 -14.29 11.71
C LEU A 110 -7.84 -13.77 13.09
N PRO A 111 -7.54 -14.51 14.19
CA PRO A 111 -7.68 -13.99 15.55
C PRO A 111 -6.88 -12.70 15.74
N ILE A 112 -7.39 -11.80 16.57
CA ILE A 112 -6.77 -10.47 16.78
C ILE A 112 -5.33 -10.61 17.32
N GLU A 113 -5.07 -11.61 18.16
CA GLU A 113 -3.74 -11.87 18.70
C GLU A 113 -2.72 -12.17 17.58
N LYS A 114 -3.12 -12.94 16.57
CA LYS A 114 -2.29 -13.22 15.40
C LYS A 114 -2.05 -11.96 14.57
N LYS A 115 -3.05 -11.10 14.41
CA LYS A 115 -2.92 -9.83 13.71
C LYS A 115 -1.91 -8.92 14.43
N ILE A 116 -2.04 -8.81 15.74
CA ILE A 116 -1.12 -8.03 16.59
C ILE A 116 0.32 -8.58 16.49
N ASP A 117 0.52 -9.89 16.53
CA ASP A 117 1.85 -10.51 16.36
C ASP A 117 2.46 -10.20 14.98
N LEU A 118 1.67 -10.24 13.91
CA LEU A 118 2.12 -9.88 12.57
C LEU A 118 2.47 -8.39 12.47
N TYR A 119 1.70 -7.50 13.08
CA TYR A 119 2.02 -6.07 13.12
C TYR A 119 3.25 -5.76 13.96
N HIS A 120 3.43 -6.42 15.10
CA HIS A 120 4.65 -6.29 15.87
C HIS A 120 5.87 -6.72 15.06
N HIS A 121 5.77 -7.82 14.31
CA HIS A 121 6.82 -8.27 13.41
C HIS A 121 7.11 -7.22 12.33
N PHE A 122 6.07 -6.65 11.72
CA PHE A 122 6.17 -5.57 10.75
C PHE A 122 6.89 -4.36 11.34
N ILE A 123 6.39 -3.78 12.43
CA ILE A 123 6.96 -2.58 13.05
C ILE A 123 8.42 -2.80 13.45
N LYS A 124 8.73 -3.95 14.07
CA LYS A 124 10.11 -4.29 14.46
C LYS A 124 11.06 -4.39 13.27
N SER A 125 10.58 -4.83 12.11
CA SER A 125 11.42 -4.94 10.92
C SER A 125 11.84 -3.59 10.34
N PHE A 126 11.15 -2.49 10.69
CA PHE A 126 11.44 -1.12 10.29
C PHE A 126 12.11 -0.28 11.40
N LYS A 127 12.64 -0.91 12.46
CA LYS A 127 13.26 -0.21 13.61
C LYS A 127 14.38 0.77 13.23
N ASN A 128 15.04 0.54 12.10
CA ASN A 128 16.14 1.37 11.60
C ASN A 128 15.65 2.43 10.59
N TYR A 129 14.35 2.52 10.34
CA TYR A 129 13.76 3.52 9.45
C TYR A 129 13.28 4.74 10.24
N ASN A 130 13.36 5.92 9.61
CA ASN A 130 12.77 7.14 10.14
C ASN A 130 11.30 7.22 9.73
N PHE A 131 10.40 7.17 10.70
CA PHE A 131 8.97 7.38 10.44
C PHE A 131 8.70 8.87 10.29
N LYS A 132 8.09 9.25 9.17
CA LYS A 132 7.71 10.63 8.85
C LYS A 132 6.28 10.68 8.34
N THR A 133 5.63 11.81 8.51
CA THR A 133 4.33 12.07 7.87
C THR A 133 4.53 12.30 6.37
N LEU A 134 3.49 12.03 5.57
CA LEU A 134 3.51 12.34 4.13
C LEU A 134 3.81 13.83 3.88
N LYS A 135 3.33 14.72 4.76
CA LYS A 135 3.60 16.15 4.69
C LYS A 135 5.09 16.46 4.82
N GLU A 136 5.77 15.89 5.82
CA GLU A 136 7.21 16.06 6.02
C GLU A 136 8.01 15.56 4.81
N ILE A 137 7.63 14.40 4.27
CA ILE A 137 8.29 13.86 3.07
C ILE A 137 8.02 14.75 1.86
N ALA A 138 6.80 15.25 1.69
CA ALA A 138 6.46 16.15 0.58
C ALA A 138 7.33 17.40 0.55
N PHE A 139 7.68 17.98 1.71
CA PHE A 139 8.58 19.13 1.79
C PHE A 139 10.03 18.82 1.40
N THR A 140 10.45 17.55 1.45
CA THR A 140 11.81 17.17 1.04
C THR A 140 11.93 16.85 -0.46
N ILE A 141 10.80 16.73 -1.17
CA ILE A 141 10.74 16.39 -2.60
C ILE A 141 10.53 17.65 -3.47
N GLN A 142 10.11 18.75 -2.86
CA GLN A 142 9.94 20.05 -3.54
C GLN A 142 11.29 20.65 -3.88
#